data_5cc5ae34cd41e1e83b73ae0f0ce097f7
#
_entry.id   5cc5ae34cd41e1e83b73ae0f0ce097f7
#
_cell.length_a   1.000
_cell.length_b   1.000
_cell.length_c   1.000
_cell.angle_alpha   90.00
_cell.angle_beta   90.00
_cell.angle_gamma   90.00
#
_symmetry.space_group_name_H-M   'P 1'
#
loop_
_entity.id
_entity.type
_entity.pdbx_description
1 polymer ?
#
loop_
_entity_poly.entity_id
_entity_poly.type
_entity_poly.pdbx_seq_one_letter_code
_entity_poly.pdbx_strand_id
1 'polypeptide(L)'
;ILAVSGLVSGVLFDYEKGRYRNLIMYCVTLLSTVCILVIVSGGSFLLGLIVFYLSAGFFVVFFSTGFVRLAGYMRVPQFWAGMGRAVNNLCAILIGSFSVALIRSGDSTKIMIASIGLFVLISIAIYIYTVMGQTDVELPDQERKQEEEQDYFSAFADTYALTEREQEVLKMLLASDEEVQEIANRLYISRAMLYRYIS
;
A
#
# COMPACT_ATOMS: atom_id res chain seq x y z
N ILE A 1 7.50 -0.99 -22.49
CA ILE A 1 7.07 0.22 -21.76
C ILE A 1 6.28 -0.20 -20.51
N LEU A 2 5.20 -0.96 -20.62
CA LEU A 2 4.36 -1.38 -19.48
C LEU A 2 5.15 -2.06 -18.35
N ALA A 3 6.02 -3.03 -18.66
CA ALA A 3 6.81 -3.74 -17.66
C ALA A 3 7.81 -2.81 -16.95
N VAL A 4 8.47 -1.94 -17.69
CA VAL A 4 9.41 -0.96 -17.12
C VAL A 4 8.68 0.04 -16.23
N SER A 5 7.52 0.54 -16.65
CA SER A 5 6.73 1.45 -15.83
C SER A 5 6.20 0.77 -14.56
N GLY A 6 5.85 -0.51 -14.63
CA GLY A 6 5.47 -1.31 -13.46
C GLY A 6 6.60 -1.45 -12.44
N LEU A 7 7.84 -1.71 -12.89
CA LEU A 7 9.00 -1.76 -12.00
C LEU A 7 9.29 -0.39 -11.36
N VAL A 8 9.28 0.66 -12.16
CA VAL A 8 9.50 2.04 -11.67
C VAL A 8 8.43 2.43 -10.65
N SER A 9 7.15 2.12 -10.93
CA SER A 9 6.06 2.41 -10.00
C SER A 9 6.19 1.64 -8.69
N GLY A 10 6.63 0.37 -8.73
CA GLY A 10 6.89 -0.40 -7.53
C GLY A 10 7.90 0.28 -6.61
N VAL A 11 9.05 0.68 -7.16
CA VAL A 11 10.10 1.40 -6.42
C VAL A 11 9.59 2.73 -5.87
N LEU A 12 8.85 3.51 -6.69
CA LEU A 12 8.31 4.80 -6.27
C LEU A 12 7.24 4.68 -5.18
N PHE A 13 6.42 3.61 -5.23
CA PHE A 13 5.38 3.40 -4.23
C PHE A 13 5.92 2.90 -2.89
N ASP A 14 7.11 2.30 -2.86
CA ASP A 14 7.78 1.89 -1.63
C ASP A 14 8.64 3.02 -1.02
N TYR A 15 8.89 4.10 -1.80
CA TYR A 15 9.65 5.24 -1.31
C TYR A 15 8.99 5.86 -0.07
N GLU A 16 9.79 6.10 0.97
CA GLU A 16 9.35 6.60 2.29
C GLU A 16 8.12 5.84 2.86
N LYS A 17 8.15 4.51 2.79
CA LYS A 17 7.08 3.64 3.30
C LYS A 17 5.71 3.89 2.63
N GLY A 18 5.73 4.39 1.39
CA GLY A 18 4.52 4.61 0.60
C GLY A 18 3.77 5.92 0.89
N ARG A 19 4.39 6.86 1.61
CA ARG A 19 3.78 8.17 1.95
C ARG A 19 3.31 8.95 0.72
N TYR A 20 4.06 8.88 -0.39
CA TYR A 20 3.76 9.64 -1.61
C TYR A 20 2.94 8.88 -2.64
N ARG A 21 2.50 7.66 -2.35
CA ARG A 21 1.79 6.80 -3.31
C ARG A 21 0.55 7.47 -3.93
N ASN A 22 -0.28 8.11 -3.12
CA ASN A 22 -1.48 8.79 -3.59
C ASN A 22 -1.15 10.03 -4.43
N LEU A 23 -0.13 10.79 -4.03
CA LEU A 23 0.35 11.95 -4.78
C LEU A 23 0.90 11.54 -6.16
N ILE A 24 1.70 10.47 -6.22
CA ILE A 24 2.23 9.92 -7.46
C ILE A 24 1.08 9.51 -8.39
N MET A 25 0.08 8.80 -7.87
CA MET A 25 -1.09 8.39 -8.65
C MET A 25 -1.90 9.59 -9.17
N TYR A 26 -2.04 10.63 -8.38
CA TYR A 26 -2.67 11.87 -8.82
C TYR A 26 -1.91 12.51 -9.97
N CYS A 27 -0.57 12.63 -9.87
CA CYS A 27 0.26 13.16 -10.93
C CYS A 27 0.19 12.32 -12.22
N VAL A 28 0.19 10.99 -12.10
CA VAL A 28 0.06 10.07 -13.24
C VAL A 28 -1.31 10.22 -13.92
N THR A 29 -2.38 10.36 -13.14
CA THR A 29 -3.74 10.56 -13.67
C THR A 29 -3.85 11.90 -14.39
N LEU A 30 -3.28 12.95 -13.82
CA LEU A 30 -3.23 14.28 -14.44
C LEU A 30 -2.46 14.24 -15.76
N LEU A 31 -1.26 13.63 -15.76
CA LEU A 31 -0.45 13.48 -16.97
C LEU A 31 -1.19 12.71 -18.06
N SER A 32 -1.86 11.63 -17.70
CA SER A 32 -2.66 10.83 -18.64
C SER A 32 -3.81 11.64 -19.23
N THR A 33 -4.52 12.43 -18.43
CA THR A 33 -5.61 13.28 -18.88
C THR A 33 -5.15 14.39 -19.83
N VAL A 34 -4.06 15.09 -19.46
CA VAL A 34 -3.46 16.13 -20.32
C VAL A 34 -3.03 15.52 -21.64
N CYS A 35 -2.46 14.32 -21.64
CA CYS A 35 -2.05 13.63 -22.85
C CYS A 35 -3.23 13.31 -23.77
N ILE A 36 -4.37 12.86 -23.24
CA ILE A 36 -5.59 12.63 -24.03
C ILE A 36 -6.06 13.94 -24.67
N LEU A 37 -6.08 15.04 -23.90
CA LEU A 37 -6.48 16.35 -24.43
C LEU A 37 -5.57 16.82 -25.56
N VAL A 38 -4.25 16.62 -25.44
CA VAL A 38 -3.27 16.96 -26.48
C VAL A 38 -3.52 16.14 -27.77
N ILE A 39 -3.78 14.83 -27.64
CA ILE A 39 -4.07 13.96 -28.79
C ILE A 39 -5.34 14.42 -29.50
N VAL A 40 -6.41 14.68 -28.74
CA VAL A 40 -7.71 15.15 -29.33
C VAL A 40 -7.56 16.52 -30.02
N SER A 41 -6.63 17.35 -29.54
CA SER A 41 -6.30 18.65 -30.18
C SER A 41 -5.35 18.54 -31.37
N GLY A 42 -5.06 17.33 -31.88
CA GLY A 42 -4.20 17.10 -33.04
C GLY A 42 -2.72 16.88 -32.71
N GLY A 43 -2.38 16.62 -31.48
CA GLY A 43 -1.01 16.30 -31.04
C GLY A 43 -0.54 14.91 -31.49
N SER A 44 0.74 14.59 -31.19
CA SER A 44 1.38 13.34 -31.58
C SER A 44 0.73 12.12 -30.94
N PHE A 45 0.14 11.23 -31.72
CA PHE A 45 -0.43 9.97 -31.27
C PHE A 45 0.60 9.05 -30.62
N LEU A 46 1.84 9.03 -31.14
CA LEU A 46 2.91 8.18 -30.59
C LEU A 46 3.27 8.55 -29.15
N LEU A 47 3.38 9.86 -28.87
CA LEU A 47 3.63 10.34 -27.50
C LEU A 47 2.49 9.96 -26.55
N GLY A 48 1.25 10.09 -27.05
CA GLY A 48 0.08 9.66 -26.30
C GLY A 48 0.09 8.18 -25.94
N LEU A 49 0.46 7.34 -26.88
CA LEU A 49 0.55 5.91 -26.67
C LEU A 49 1.62 5.55 -25.60
N ILE A 50 2.77 6.23 -25.64
CA ILE A 50 3.84 6.04 -24.64
C ILE A 50 3.34 6.41 -23.24
N VAL A 51 2.72 7.58 -23.10
CA VAL A 51 2.19 8.04 -21.80
C VAL A 51 1.08 7.13 -21.30
N PHE A 52 0.20 6.64 -22.19
CA PHE A 52 -0.86 5.70 -21.86
C PHE A 52 -0.30 4.40 -21.26
N TYR A 53 0.66 3.77 -21.93
CA TYR A 53 1.26 2.53 -21.41
C TYR A 53 2.08 2.76 -20.13
N LEU A 54 2.71 3.91 -20.01
CA LEU A 54 3.42 4.29 -18.78
C LEU A 54 2.41 4.42 -17.62
N SER A 55 1.33 5.15 -17.80
CA SER A 55 0.27 5.32 -16.80
C SER A 55 -0.40 3.99 -16.44
N ALA A 56 -0.66 3.13 -17.43
CA ALA A 56 -1.27 1.82 -17.20
C ALA A 56 -0.44 0.94 -16.26
N GLY A 57 0.90 1.00 -16.35
CA GLY A 57 1.78 0.28 -15.42
C GLY A 57 1.63 0.76 -13.99
N PHE A 58 1.54 2.06 -13.76
CA PHE A 58 1.29 2.63 -12.43
C PHE A 58 -0.06 2.19 -11.85
N PHE A 59 -1.13 2.21 -12.65
CA PHE A 59 -2.45 1.77 -12.20
C PHE A 59 -2.46 0.29 -11.80
N VAL A 60 -1.86 -0.58 -12.61
CA VAL A 60 -1.78 -2.03 -12.30
C VAL A 60 -1.08 -2.28 -10.97
N VAL A 61 0.06 -1.62 -10.73
CA VAL A 61 0.81 -1.79 -9.48
C VAL A 61 0.06 -1.20 -8.30
N PHE A 62 -0.55 -0.02 -8.48
CA PHE A 62 -1.34 0.63 -7.43
C PHE A 62 -2.50 -0.25 -6.95
N PHE A 63 -3.30 -0.78 -7.87
CA PHE A 63 -4.41 -1.67 -7.51
C PHE A 63 -3.91 -2.97 -6.88
N SER A 64 -2.90 -3.61 -7.48
CA SER A 64 -2.36 -4.88 -6.97
C SER A 64 -1.81 -4.73 -5.55
N THR A 65 -1.00 -3.71 -5.30
CA THR A 65 -0.41 -3.46 -3.97
C THR A 65 -1.47 -3.01 -2.96
N GLY A 66 -2.48 -2.24 -3.37
CA GLY A 66 -3.59 -1.83 -2.51
C GLY A 66 -4.37 -3.03 -1.97
N PHE A 67 -4.73 -3.98 -2.84
CA PHE A 67 -5.45 -5.18 -2.43
C PHE A 67 -4.60 -6.16 -1.62
N VAL A 68 -3.30 -6.27 -1.91
CA VAL A 68 -2.38 -7.08 -1.08
C VAL A 68 -2.29 -6.52 0.35
N ARG A 69 -2.21 -5.19 0.50
CA ARG A 69 -2.24 -4.56 1.83
C ARG A 69 -3.58 -4.80 2.54
N LEU A 70 -4.69 -4.63 1.82
CA LEU A 70 -6.03 -4.87 2.37
C LEU A 70 -6.22 -6.34 2.79
N ALA A 71 -5.59 -7.29 2.08
CA ALA A 71 -5.69 -8.71 2.37
C ALA A 71 -5.23 -9.06 3.79
N GLY A 72 -4.22 -8.33 4.33
CA GLY A 72 -3.74 -8.52 5.69
C GLY A 72 -4.80 -8.29 6.79
N TYR A 73 -5.85 -7.54 6.49
CA TYR A 73 -6.94 -7.22 7.44
C TYR A 73 -8.19 -8.09 7.24
N MET A 74 -8.17 -9.02 6.28
CA MET A 74 -9.37 -9.77 5.89
C MET A 74 -9.30 -11.23 6.35
N ARG A 75 -10.48 -11.84 6.61
CA ARG A 75 -10.58 -13.24 7.05
C ARG A 75 -10.02 -14.27 6.05
N VAL A 76 -9.96 -13.91 4.75
CA VAL A 76 -9.46 -14.79 3.67
C VAL A 76 -8.42 -14.02 2.86
N PRO A 77 -7.17 -13.88 3.35
CA PRO A 77 -6.13 -13.05 2.74
C PRO A 77 -5.83 -13.42 1.28
N GLN A 78 -5.79 -14.72 0.96
CA GLN A 78 -5.45 -15.20 -0.39
C GLN A 78 -6.46 -14.75 -1.45
N PHE A 79 -7.75 -14.72 -1.09
CA PHE A 79 -8.82 -14.25 -1.99
C PHE A 79 -8.66 -12.75 -2.27
N TRP A 80 -8.46 -11.95 -1.24
CA TRP A 80 -8.34 -10.49 -1.37
C TRP A 80 -7.06 -10.07 -2.09
N ALA A 81 -5.96 -10.76 -1.88
CA ALA A 81 -4.70 -10.49 -2.60
C ALA A 81 -4.87 -10.66 -4.12
N GLY A 82 -5.65 -11.65 -4.56
CA GLY A 82 -5.96 -11.88 -5.98
C GLY A 82 -6.98 -10.89 -6.58
N MET A 83 -7.84 -10.31 -5.75
CA MET A 83 -8.94 -9.42 -6.18
C MET A 83 -8.43 -8.16 -6.91
N GLY A 84 -7.26 -7.64 -6.56
CA GLY A 84 -6.72 -6.44 -7.20
C GLY A 84 -6.62 -6.58 -8.73
N ARG A 85 -6.19 -7.73 -9.20
CA ARG A 85 -6.08 -8.02 -10.63
C ARG A 85 -7.44 -8.22 -11.29
N ALA A 86 -8.36 -8.90 -10.60
CA ALA A 86 -9.73 -9.12 -11.08
C ALA A 86 -10.48 -7.80 -11.22
N VAL A 87 -10.43 -6.93 -10.21
CA VAL A 87 -11.05 -5.60 -10.22
C VAL A 87 -10.45 -4.72 -11.33
N ASN A 88 -9.11 -4.71 -11.46
CA ASN A 88 -8.45 -3.96 -12.54
C ASN A 88 -8.93 -4.41 -13.93
N ASN A 89 -9.04 -5.71 -14.17
CA ASN A 89 -9.51 -6.24 -15.45
C ASN A 89 -11.00 -5.91 -15.69
N LEU A 90 -11.84 -6.02 -14.67
CA LEU A 90 -13.25 -5.65 -14.75
C LEU A 90 -13.42 -4.16 -15.09
N CYS A 91 -12.70 -3.29 -14.39
CA CYS A 91 -12.69 -1.86 -14.69
C CYS A 91 -12.19 -1.57 -16.12
N ALA A 92 -11.16 -2.28 -16.57
CA ALA A 92 -10.63 -2.13 -17.93
C ALA A 92 -11.68 -2.50 -19.00
N ILE A 93 -12.46 -3.55 -18.79
CA ILE A 93 -13.53 -3.96 -19.70
C ILE A 93 -14.64 -2.90 -19.75
N LEU A 94 -15.11 -2.43 -18.59
CA LEU A 94 -16.18 -1.43 -18.50
C LEU A 94 -15.75 -0.09 -19.11
N ILE A 95 -14.59 0.42 -18.72
CA ILE A 95 -14.05 1.69 -19.21
C ILE A 95 -13.68 1.58 -20.70
N GLY A 96 -13.11 0.44 -21.11
CA GLY A 96 -12.76 0.18 -22.50
C GLY A 96 -13.99 0.20 -23.42
N SER A 97 -15.09 -0.44 -23.01
CA SER A 97 -16.35 -0.45 -23.76
C SER A 97 -16.91 0.97 -23.91
N PHE A 98 -16.91 1.75 -22.85
CA PHE A 98 -17.34 3.15 -22.86
C PHE A 98 -16.44 4.02 -23.74
N SER A 99 -15.11 3.83 -23.65
CA SER A 99 -14.13 4.56 -24.46
C SER A 99 -14.30 4.28 -25.95
N VAL A 100 -14.54 3.02 -26.34
CA VAL A 100 -14.81 2.66 -27.74
C VAL A 100 -16.09 3.33 -28.27
N ALA A 101 -17.16 3.36 -27.45
CA ALA A 101 -18.40 4.03 -27.81
C ALA A 101 -18.19 5.55 -28.02
N LEU A 102 -17.41 6.20 -27.14
CA LEU A 102 -17.04 7.61 -27.27
C LEU A 102 -16.22 7.89 -28.55
N ILE A 103 -15.20 7.08 -28.83
CA ILE A 103 -14.36 7.24 -30.02
C ILE A 103 -15.21 7.07 -31.30
N ARG A 104 -16.12 6.10 -31.31
CA ARG A 104 -17.03 5.89 -32.45
C ARG A 104 -17.96 7.06 -32.70
N SER A 105 -18.29 7.87 -31.70
CA SER A 105 -19.11 9.06 -31.87
C SER A 105 -18.46 10.14 -32.77
N GLY A 106 -17.13 10.11 -32.90
CA GLY A 106 -16.35 11.06 -33.69
C GLY A 106 -16.36 12.51 -33.16
N ASP A 107 -16.92 12.73 -31.98
CA ASP A 107 -17.12 14.05 -31.40
C ASP A 107 -16.00 14.36 -30.41
N SER A 108 -15.01 15.13 -30.83
CA SER A 108 -13.87 15.54 -29.98
C SER A 108 -14.31 16.24 -28.71
N THR A 109 -15.40 17.01 -28.76
CA THR A 109 -15.92 17.74 -27.57
C THR A 109 -16.42 16.78 -26.53
N LYS A 110 -17.13 15.73 -26.92
CA LYS A 110 -17.61 14.69 -25.97
C LYS A 110 -16.44 13.95 -25.33
N ILE A 111 -15.39 13.62 -26.07
CA ILE A 111 -14.20 12.97 -25.58
C ILE A 111 -13.50 13.87 -24.55
N MET A 112 -13.36 15.17 -24.86
CA MET A 112 -12.76 16.14 -23.94
C MET A 112 -13.55 16.25 -22.62
N ILE A 113 -14.87 16.43 -22.71
CA ILE A 113 -15.75 16.56 -21.53
C ILE A 113 -15.70 15.29 -20.68
N ALA A 114 -15.76 14.11 -21.31
CA ALA A 114 -15.70 12.83 -20.61
C ALA A 114 -14.34 12.63 -19.90
N SER A 115 -13.23 13.01 -20.55
CA SER A 115 -11.88 12.90 -19.97
C SER A 115 -11.69 13.83 -18.78
N ILE A 116 -12.17 15.07 -18.86
CA ILE A 116 -12.13 16.03 -17.75
C ILE A 116 -13.03 15.56 -16.61
N GLY A 117 -14.25 15.11 -16.93
CA GLY A 117 -15.19 14.59 -15.92
C GLY A 117 -14.63 13.39 -15.17
N LEU A 118 -14.00 12.44 -15.87
CA LEU A 118 -13.36 11.30 -15.26
C LEU A 118 -12.17 11.71 -14.36
N PHE A 119 -11.35 12.66 -14.82
CA PHE A 119 -10.25 13.19 -14.02
C PHE A 119 -10.75 13.84 -12.72
N VAL A 120 -11.80 14.66 -12.78
CA VAL A 120 -12.38 15.29 -11.59
C VAL A 120 -12.93 14.23 -10.62
N LEU A 121 -13.63 13.22 -11.16
CA LEU A 121 -14.15 12.11 -10.34
C LEU A 121 -13.05 11.33 -9.63
N ILE A 122 -11.99 10.97 -10.35
CA ILE A 122 -10.82 10.28 -9.78
C ILE A 122 -10.13 11.18 -8.73
N SER A 123 -10.00 12.48 -9.00
CA SER A 123 -9.39 13.43 -8.06
C SER A 123 -10.19 13.52 -6.76
N ILE A 124 -11.51 13.57 -6.85
CA ILE A 124 -12.40 13.54 -5.68
C ILE A 124 -12.27 12.22 -4.93
N ALA A 125 -12.25 11.09 -5.63
CA ALA A 125 -12.11 9.79 -5.00
C ALA A 125 -10.78 9.63 -4.26
N ILE A 126 -9.66 10.09 -4.86
CA ILE A 126 -8.34 10.10 -4.21
C ILE A 126 -8.33 11.04 -3.00
N TYR A 127 -8.94 12.22 -3.13
CA TYR A 127 -9.05 13.18 -2.02
C TYR A 127 -9.81 12.57 -0.84
N ILE A 128 -10.99 11.99 -1.09
CA ILE A 128 -11.80 11.33 -0.05
C ILE A 128 -10.99 10.19 0.60
N TYR A 129 -10.36 9.34 -0.22
CA TYR A 129 -9.53 8.25 0.28
C TYR A 129 -8.36 8.74 1.14
N THR A 130 -7.71 9.85 0.75
CA THR A 130 -6.60 10.42 1.52
C THR A 130 -7.06 11.02 2.83
N VAL A 131 -8.19 11.74 2.83
CA VAL A 131 -8.75 12.37 4.05
C VAL A 131 -9.29 11.30 5.02
N MET A 132 -10.02 10.30 4.51
CA MET A 132 -10.57 9.24 5.36
C MET A 132 -9.49 8.25 5.81
N GLY A 133 -8.51 7.95 4.95
CA GLY A 133 -7.43 7.00 5.26
C GLY A 133 -6.37 7.53 6.23
N GLN A 134 -6.26 8.84 6.42
CA GLN A 134 -5.37 9.41 7.43
C GLN A 134 -5.94 9.31 8.85
N THR A 135 -7.26 9.11 8.98
CA THR A 135 -7.92 9.12 10.29
C THR A 135 -7.91 7.76 10.98
N ASP A 136 -7.79 6.64 10.24
CA ASP A 136 -8.09 5.31 10.79
C ASP A 136 -7.02 4.22 10.61
N VAL A 137 -5.92 4.48 9.89
CA VAL A 137 -5.04 3.36 9.45
C VAL A 137 -3.70 3.26 10.21
N GLU A 138 -3.29 4.30 10.95
CA GLU A 138 -2.02 4.21 11.70
C GLU A 138 -2.19 3.74 13.15
N LEU A 139 -3.33 4.00 13.79
CA LEU A 139 -3.58 3.61 15.18
C LEU A 139 -3.98 2.13 15.36
N PRO A 140 -4.86 1.53 14.53
CA PRO A 140 -5.23 0.13 14.71
C PRO A 140 -4.09 -0.87 14.44
N ASP A 141 -3.13 -0.52 13.58
CA ASP A 141 -2.04 -1.46 13.21
C ASP A 141 -0.97 -1.58 14.30
N GLN A 142 -0.70 -0.51 15.03
CA GLN A 142 0.26 -0.55 16.14
C GLN A 142 -0.36 -1.21 17.37
N GLU A 143 -1.61 -0.86 17.68
CA GLU A 143 -2.34 -1.48 18.80
C GLU A 143 -2.58 -2.97 18.54
N ARG A 144 -3.00 -3.36 17.34
CA ARG A 144 -3.22 -4.77 16.98
C ARG A 144 -1.94 -5.58 16.93
N LYS A 145 -0.83 -5.01 16.44
CA LYS A 145 0.48 -5.68 16.49
C LYS A 145 0.98 -5.84 17.92
N GLN A 146 0.75 -4.84 18.76
CA GLN A 146 1.11 -4.92 20.18
C GLN A 146 0.23 -5.94 20.91
N GLU A 147 -1.07 -6.01 20.62
CA GLU A 147 -1.97 -7.03 21.16
C GLU A 147 -1.58 -8.45 20.67
N GLU A 148 -1.33 -8.62 19.35
CA GLU A 148 -0.86 -9.90 18.79
C GLU A 148 0.49 -10.32 19.39
N GLU A 149 1.46 -9.41 19.51
CA GLU A 149 2.76 -9.69 20.16
C GLU A 149 2.60 -10.04 21.63
N GLN A 150 1.68 -9.38 22.32
CA GLN A 150 1.40 -9.65 23.72
C GLN A 150 0.67 -10.98 23.91
N ASP A 151 -0.25 -11.34 23.00
CA ASP A 151 -0.92 -12.65 22.99
C ASP A 151 0.06 -13.79 22.68
N TYR A 152 0.96 -13.61 21.70
CA TYR A 152 2.02 -14.58 21.41
C TYR A 152 2.97 -14.74 22.59
N PHE A 153 3.33 -13.63 23.24
CA PHE A 153 4.22 -13.68 24.39
C PHE A 153 3.56 -14.38 25.59
N SER A 154 2.28 -14.11 25.86
CA SER A 154 1.55 -14.76 26.96
C SER A 154 1.37 -16.26 26.70
N ALA A 155 1.00 -16.65 25.47
CA ALA A 155 0.89 -18.05 25.07
C ALA A 155 2.23 -18.80 25.18
N PHE A 156 3.34 -18.13 24.82
CA PHE A 156 4.68 -18.68 24.98
C PHE A 156 5.02 -18.87 26.47
N ALA A 157 4.79 -17.84 27.29
CA ALA A 157 5.06 -17.87 28.71
C ALA A 157 4.27 -18.98 29.42
N ASP A 158 3.01 -19.19 29.05
CA ASP A 158 2.17 -20.26 29.57
C ASP A 158 2.65 -21.65 29.15
N THR A 159 3.04 -21.79 27.86
CA THR A 159 3.52 -23.07 27.32
C THR A 159 4.78 -23.56 28.01
N TYR A 160 5.68 -22.64 28.35
CA TYR A 160 6.95 -22.96 29.01
C TYR A 160 6.90 -22.74 30.53
N ALA A 161 5.74 -22.41 31.10
CA ALA A 161 5.50 -22.15 32.49
C ALA A 161 6.51 -21.17 33.12
N LEU A 162 6.79 -20.07 32.38
CA LEU A 162 7.76 -19.06 32.80
C LEU A 162 7.25 -18.29 34.02
N THR A 163 8.11 -18.16 35.04
CA THR A 163 7.82 -17.31 36.17
C THR A 163 7.76 -15.84 35.79
N GLU A 164 7.09 -15.01 36.60
CA GLU A 164 6.97 -13.56 36.32
C GLU A 164 8.33 -12.90 36.09
N ARG A 165 9.35 -13.36 36.80
CA ARG A 165 10.72 -12.82 36.68
C ARG A 165 11.41 -13.24 35.39
N GLU A 166 11.18 -14.47 34.92
CA GLU A 166 11.68 -14.96 33.64
C GLU A 166 11.01 -14.24 32.49
N GLN A 167 9.71 -13.97 32.60
CA GLN A 167 8.97 -13.16 31.59
C GLN A 167 9.53 -11.73 31.52
N GLU A 168 9.82 -11.09 32.62
CA GLU A 168 10.42 -9.75 32.68
C GLU A 168 11.81 -9.72 32.02
N VAL A 169 12.65 -10.70 32.33
CA VAL A 169 13.96 -10.87 31.70
C VAL A 169 13.84 -11.08 30.20
N LEU A 170 12.93 -11.96 29.76
CA LEU A 170 12.71 -12.28 28.36
C LEU A 170 12.20 -11.06 27.58
N LYS A 171 11.25 -10.31 28.15
CA LYS A 171 10.75 -9.05 27.55
C LYS A 171 11.87 -8.03 27.34
N MET A 172 12.75 -7.87 28.31
CA MET A 172 13.89 -6.95 28.18
C MET A 172 14.89 -7.40 27.12
N LEU A 173 15.17 -8.69 27.03
CA LEU A 173 16.07 -9.25 26.03
C LEU A 173 15.51 -9.11 24.60
N LEU A 174 14.21 -9.22 24.43
CA LEU A 174 13.55 -9.05 23.12
C LEU A 174 13.40 -7.59 22.70
N ALA A 175 13.27 -6.68 23.68
CA ALA A 175 13.01 -5.27 23.42
C ALA A 175 14.27 -4.42 23.21
N SER A 176 15.45 -4.90 23.58
CA SER A 176 16.70 -4.12 23.53
C SER A 176 17.85 -4.89 22.90
N ASP A 177 18.62 -4.21 22.05
CA ASP A 177 19.92 -4.67 21.55
C ASP A 177 21.07 -4.29 22.52
N GLU A 178 20.74 -4.04 23.80
CA GLU A 178 21.72 -3.63 24.81
C GLU A 178 22.63 -4.79 25.23
N GLU A 179 23.81 -4.47 25.73
CA GLU A 179 24.70 -5.49 26.28
C GLU A 179 24.10 -6.14 27.55
N VAL A 180 24.38 -7.42 27.72
CA VAL A 180 23.90 -8.24 28.87
C VAL A 180 24.16 -7.57 30.21
N GLN A 181 25.23 -6.79 30.32
CA GLN A 181 25.58 -6.06 31.55
C GLN A 181 24.59 -4.91 31.81
N GLU A 182 24.14 -4.20 30.79
CA GLU A 182 23.20 -3.09 30.94
C GLU A 182 21.80 -3.60 31.28
N ILE A 183 21.37 -4.70 30.65
CA ILE A 183 20.12 -5.38 30.98
C ILE A 183 20.12 -5.84 32.44
N ALA A 184 21.24 -6.46 32.93
CA ALA A 184 21.37 -6.87 34.31
C ALA A 184 21.27 -5.69 35.29
N ASN A 185 21.90 -4.56 34.98
CA ASN A 185 21.81 -3.33 35.77
C ASN A 185 20.40 -2.78 35.87
N ARG A 186 19.66 -2.75 34.73
CA ARG A 186 18.26 -2.31 34.69
C ARG A 186 17.32 -3.19 35.51
N LEU A 187 17.57 -4.50 35.51
CA LEU A 187 16.80 -5.47 36.28
C LEU A 187 17.23 -5.55 37.74
N TYR A 188 18.24 -4.76 38.15
CA TYR A 188 18.84 -4.80 39.51
C TYR A 188 19.29 -6.19 39.89
N ILE A 189 19.88 -6.96 38.98
CA ILE A 189 20.44 -8.29 39.21
C ILE A 189 21.89 -8.37 38.77
N SER A 190 22.63 -9.35 39.28
CA SER A 190 23.99 -9.59 38.83
C SER A 190 24.00 -10.25 37.43
N ARG A 191 25.06 -9.99 36.66
CA ARG A 191 25.26 -10.63 35.35
C ARG A 191 25.17 -12.17 35.41
N ALA A 192 25.74 -12.75 36.47
CA ALA A 192 25.67 -14.21 36.70
C ALA A 192 24.23 -14.69 36.89
N MET A 193 23.40 -13.90 37.55
CA MET A 193 21.99 -14.21 37.76
C MET A 193 21.18 -14.09 36.48
N LEU A 194 21.50 -13.13 35.64
CA LEU A 194 20.86 -12.99 34.30
C LEU A 194 21.17 -14.21 33.44
N TYR A 195 22.43 -14.68 33.38
CA TYR A 195 22.78 -15.90 32.64
C TYR A 195 22.06 -17.15 33.16
N ARG A 196 21.75 -17.21 34.46
CA ARG A 196 20.96 -18.31 35.01
C ARG A 196 19.51 -18.31 34.58
N TYR A 197 18.93 -17.15 34.22
CA TYR A 197 17.60 -17.06 33.64
C TYR A 197 17.57 -17.38 32.15
N ILE A 198 18.71 -17.29 31.46
CA ILE A 198 18.83 -17.56 30.03
C ILE A 198 19.18 -19.03 29.73
N SER A 199 19.78 -19.74 30.71
CA SER A 199 20.18 -21.15 30.54
C SER A 199 19.04 -22.12 30.84
#